data_2cb6e71fe3b2b77f97d59a2949b49426
#
_entry.id   2cb6e71fe3b2b77f97d59a2949b49426
#
_cell.length_a   1.000
_cell.length_b   1.000
_cell.length_c   1.000
_cell.angle_alpha   90.00
_cell.angle_beta   90.00
_cell.angle_gamma   90.00
#
_symmetry.space_group_name_H-M   'P 1'
#
loop_
_entity.id
_entity.type
_entity.pdbx_description
1 polymer ?
#
loop_
_entity_poly.entity_id
_entity_poly.type
_entity_poly.pdbx_seq_one_letter_code
_entity_poly.pdbx_strand_id
1 'polypeptide(L)'
;MLKENERVAIYLEGHLHSEYGKMGIGAIRYLSNKIVAVIDSKNADSDISSQHDISKNIPIVKSLQQAIDLGAEVLILGIANSGGKILDEWTSLIKETLEKGLSLVNGMHDQLADQYKDLIQNDNQWIWDVRVPQFIPNIGSGE
;
A
#
# COMPACT_ATOMS: atom_id res chain seq x y z
N MET A 1 9.99 -8.95 -3.87
CA MET A 1 10.36 -7.56 -3.58
C MET A 1 9.89 -6.64 -4.70
N LEU A 2 9.61 -5.42 -4.37
CA LEU A 2 9.08 -4.46 -5.34
C LEU A 2 10.10 -4.13 -6.41
N LYS A 3 9.68 -4.24 -7.67
CA LYS A 3 10.53 -3.91 -8.82
C LYS A 3 10.12 -2.54 -9.36
N GLU A 4 11.08 -1.84 -9.99
CA GLU A 4 10.88 -0.47 -10.47
C GLU A 4 9.71 -0.31 -11.43
N ASN A 5 9.46 -1.31 -12.26
CA ASN A 5 8.42 -1.22 -13.29
C ASN A 5 7.05 -1.70 -12.82
N GLU A 6 6.93 -2.15 -11.58
CA GLU A 6 5.63 -2.60 -11.06
C GLU A 6 4.76 -1.41 -10.68
N ARG A 7 3.49 -1.47 -11.05
CA ARG A 7 2.51 -0.44 -10.74
C ARG A 7 1.89 -0.73 -9.38
N VAL A 8 1.81 0.28 -8.53
CA VAL A 8 1.37 0.10 -7.14
C VAL A 8 0.11 0.87 -6.83
N ALA A 9 -0.67 0.34 -5.90
CA ALA A 9 -1.72 1.05 -5.21
C ALA A 9 -1.36 1.11 -3.74
N ILE A 10 -1.77 2.18 -3.07
CA ILE A 10 -1.43 2.39 -1.67
C ILE A 10 -2.73 2.44 -0.86
N TYR A 11 -2.83 1.60 0.15
CA TYR A 11 -4.02 1.50 0.99
C TYR A 11 -3.91 2.46 2.17
N LEU A 12 -4.81 3.44 2.21
CA LEU A 12 -4.84 4.47 3.25
C LEU A 12 -6.25 4.69 3.79
N GLU A 13 -7.10 3.67 3.73
CA GLU A 13 -8.51 3.78 4.11
C GLU A 13 -8.67 4.38 5.51
N GLY A 14 -9.33 5.54 5.58
CA GLY A 14 -9.60 6.22 6.83
C GLY A 14 -8.41 6.95 7.46
N HIS A 15 -7.23 6.90 6.84
CA HIS A 15 -6.01 7.44 7.44
C HIS A 15 -5.22 8.34 6.51
N LEU A 16 -5.87 8.89 5.48
CA LEU A 16 -5.19 9.77 4.53
C LEU A 16 -4.56 10.98 5.23
N HIS A 17 -5.19 11.47 6.28
CA HIS A 17 -4.72 12.66 7.03
C HIS A 17 -4.28 12.32 8.46
N SER A 18 -4.26 11.06 8.84
CA SER A 18 -3.90 10.65 10.19
C SER A 18 -2.43 10.29 10.27
N GLU A 19 -1.89 10.31 11.49
CA GLU A 19 -0.50 9.92 11.70
C GLU A 19 -0.25 8.46 11.35
N TYR A 20 -1.29 7.62 11.38
CA TYR A 20 -1.14 6.20 11.02
C TYR A 20 -1.00 5.99 9.51
N GLY A 21 -1.21 7.01 8.71
CA GLY A 21 -1.00 6.94 7.27
C GLY A 21 0.35 7.44 6.80
N LYS A 22 1.24 7.80 7.69
CA LYS A 22 2.54 8.41 7.31
C LYS A 22 3.39 7.54 6.41
N MET A 23 3.39 6.22 6.62
CA MET A 23 4.14 5.31 5.76
C MET A 23 3.62 5.37 4.33
N GLY A 24 2.30 5.34 4.16
CA GLY A 24 1.70 5.42 2.83
C GLY A 24 1.97 6.75 2.15
N ILE A 25 1.86 7.85 2.89
CA ILE A 25 2.17 9.18 2.35
C ILE A 25 3.64 9.26 1.97
N GLY A 26 4.53 8.70 2.79
CA GLY A 26 5.95 8.65 2.48
C GLY A 26 6.22 7.85 1.20
N ALA A 27 5.54 6.73 1.03
CA ALA A 27 5.66 5.94 -0.18
C ALA A 27 5.19 6.75 -1.40
N ILE A 28 4.10 7.48 -1.28
CA ILE A 28 3.62 8.33 -2.38
C ILE A 28 4.68 9.36 -2.77
N ARG A 29 5.34 9.98 -1.79
CA ARG A 29 6.32 11.02 -2.05
C ARG A 29 7.62 10.49 -2.67
N TYR A 30 8.07 9.31 -2.22
CA TYR A 30 9.45 8.90 -2.46
C TYR A 30 9.62 7.70 -3.38
N LEU A 31 8.57 6.91 -3.62
CA LEU A 31 8.68 5.79 -4.54
C LEU A 31 8.82 6.29 -5.99
N SER A 32 9.74 5.68 -6.72
CA SER A 32 9.86 5.93 -8.16
C SER A 32 8.87 5.14 -8.99
N ASN A 33 8.26 4.12 -8.40
CA ASN A 33 7.23 3.30 -9.07
C ASN A 33 6.04 4.16 -9.47
N LYS A 34 5.38 3.78 -10.55
CA LYS A 34 4.10 4.41 -10.89
C LYS A 34 3.05 4.00 -9.88
N ILE A 35 2.46 4.99 -9.22
CA ILE A 35 1.37 4.78 -8.27
C ILE A 35 0.08 5.07 -9.03
N VAL A 36 -0.73 4.03 -9.24
CA VAL A 36 -1.94 4.16 -10.06
C VAL A 36 -3.14 4.61 -9.26
N ALA A 37 -3.14 4.39 -7.96
CA ALA A 37 -4.27 4.76 -7.11
C ALA A 37 -3.88 4.78 -5.64
N VAL A 38 -4.62 5.59 -4.89
CA VAL A 38 -4.65 5.55 -3.42
C VAL A 38 -6.04 5.07 -3.04
N ILE A 39 -6.14 4.11 -2.13
CA ILE A 39 -7.43 3.57 -1.71
C ILE A 39 -7.86 4.24 -0.42
N ASP A 40 -8.90 5.05 -0.50
CA ASP A 40 -9.54 5.70 0.65
C ASP A 40 -10.95 6.08 0.27
N SER A 41 -11.93 5.32 0.71
CA SER A 41 -13.33 5.53 0.34
C SER A 41 -13.87 6.88 0.81
N LYS A 42 -13.30 7.45 1.86
CA LYS A 42 -13.76 8.73 2.42
C LYS A 42 -13.38 9.91 1.54
N ASN A 43 -12.33 9.77 0.75
CA ASN A 43 -11.85 10.84 -0.14
C ASN A 43 -11.84 10.40 -1.60
N ALA A 44 -12.60 9.37 -1.95
CA ALA A 44 -12.69 8.88 -3.32
C ALA A 44 -13.21 9.95 -4.27
N ASP A 45 -12.87 9.78 -5.55
CA ASP A 45 -13.23 10.71 -6.63
C ASP A 45 -12.49 12.04 -6.52
N SER A 46 -11.37 12.05 -5.80
CA SER A 46 -10.46 13.20 -5.77
C SER A 46 -9.06 12.74 -6.16
N ASP A 47 -8.10 13.64 -6.08
CA ASP A 47 -6.72 13.39 -6.45
C ASP A 47 -5.84 13.67 -5.23
N ILE A 48 -4.73 12.92 -5.11
CA ILE A 48 -3.86 13.09 -3.95
C ILE A 48 -3.30 14.51 -3.87
N SER A 49 -3.08 15.16 -5.00
CA SER A 49 -2.56 16.53 -5.02
C SER A 49 -3.53 17.54 -4.41
N SER A 50 -4.82 17.22 -4.35
CA SER A 50 -5.81 18.09 -3.70
C SER A 50 -5.92 17.83 -2.19
N GLN A 51 -5.38 16.74 -1.71
CA GLN A 51 -5.48 16.33 -0.30
C GLN A 51 -4.19 16.54 0.48
N HIS A 52 -3.06 16.56 -0.21
CA HIS A 52 -1.74 16.69 0.38
C HIS A 52 -0.86 17.56 -0.51
N ASP A 53 0.19 18.11 0.07
CA ASP A 53 1.18 18.87 -0.69
C ASP A 53 2.12 17.91 -1.43
N ILE A 54 1.58 17.30 -2.47
CA ILE A 54 2.27 16.31 -3.30
C ILE A 54 2.02 16.68 -4.76
N SER A 55 3.09 16.78 -5.55
CA SER A 55 2.99 17.20 -6.95
C SER A 55 2.58 16.11 -7.91
N LYS A 56 2.21 14.94 -7.42
CA LYS A 56 1.81 13.82 -8.26
C LYS A 56 0.29 13.79 -8.41
N ASN A 57 -0.17 13.50 -9.62
CA ASN A 57 -1.60 13.36 -9.92
C ASN A 57 -1.97 11.89 -9.81
N ILE A 58 -2.51 11.49 -8.66
CA ILE A 58 -2.85 10.10 -8.39
C ILE A 58 -4.30 10.08 -7.90
N PRO A 59 -5.19 9.33 -8.58
CA PRO A 59 -6.59 9.28 -8.18
C PRO A 59 -6.75 8.55 -6.85
N ILE A 60 -7.70 9.01 -6.06
CA ILE A 60 -8.12 8.33 -4.84
C ILE A 60 -9.38 7.54 -5.19
N VAL A 61 -9.34 6.24 -4.93
CA VAL A 61 -10.43 5.33 -5.28
C VAL A 61 -11.02 4.71 -4.02
N LYS A 62 -12.19 4.13 -4.14
CA LYS A 62 -12.91 3.63 -2.96
C LYS A 62 -12.66 2.15 -2.67
N SER A 63 -12.06 1.40 -3.60
CA SER A 63 -11.90 -0.04 -3.42
C SER A 63 -10.65 -0.57 -4.10
N LEU A 64 -10.23 -1.74 -3.67
CA LEU A 64 -9.13 -2.46 -4.30
C LEU A 64 -9.44 -2.76 -5.78
N GLN A 65 -10.68 -3.13 -6.08
CA GLN A 65 -11.06 -3.46 -7.46
C GLN A 65 -10.84 -2.27 -8.39
N GLN A 66 -11.18 -1.06 -7.94
CA GLN A 66 -10.95 0.13 -8.75
C GLN A 66 -9.46 0.35 -9.01
N ALA A 67 -8.62 0.08 -8.02
CA ALA A 67 -7.18 0.19 -8.19
C ALA A 67 -6.67 -0.85 -9.20
N ILE A 68 -7.18 -2.06 -9.13
CA ILE A 68 -6.83 -3.13 -10.08
C ILE A 68 -7.23 -2.74 -11.50
N ASP A 69 -8.40 -2.15 -11.66
CA ASP A 69 -8.89 -1.69 -12.97
C ASP A 69 -7.97 -0.61 -13.54
N LEU A 70 -7.28 0.12 -12.71
CA LEU A 70 -6.29 1.13 -13.13
C LEU A 70 -4.91 0.54 -13.39
N GLY A 71 -4.73 -0.75 -13.18
CA GLY A 71 -3.50 -1.45 -13.51
C GLY A 71 -2.60 -1.80 -12.33
N ALA A 72 -3.09 -1.73 -11.10
CA ALA A 72 -2.27 -2.06 -9.93
C ALA A 72 -1.82 -3.52 -9.96
N GLU A 73 -0.55 -3.74 -9.67
CA GLU A 73 0.06 -5.06 -9.60
C GLU A 73 0.51 -5.39 -8.18
N VAL A 74 0.69 -4.36 -7.36
CA VAL A 74 1.17 -4.49 -5.98
C VAL A 74 0.32 -3.59 -5.10
N LEU A 75 -0.08 -4.10 -3.94
CA LEU A 75 -0.72 -3.29 -2.91
C LEU A 75 0.27 -3.01 -1.79
N ILE A 76 0.40 -1.74 -1.42
CA ILE A 76 1.19 -1.35 -0.24
C ILE A 76 0.21 -1.02 0.87
N LEU A 77 0.34 -1.72 1.99
CA LEU A 77 -0.40 -1.38 3.20
C LEU A 77 0.27 -0.17 3.84
N GLY A 78 -0.31 1.01 3.59
CA GLY A 78 0.28 2.29 3.96
C GLY A 78 -0.12 2.80 5.33
N ILE A 79 -0.80 1.98 6.12
CA ILE A 79 -1.28 2.37 7.44
C ILE A 79 -0.82 1.39 8.51
N ALA A 80 -0.79 1.89 9.75
CA ALA A 80 -0.51 1.06 10.91
C ALA A 80 -1.37 1.59 12.06
N ASN A 81 -1.69 0.73 13.02
CA ASN A 81 -2.33 1.20 14.23
C ASN A 81 -1.27 1.34 15.34
N SER A 82 -1.67 1.83 16.49
CA SER A 82 -0.73 2.08 17.60
C SER A 82 -0.04 0.80 18.10
N GLY A 83 -0.66 -0.35 17.95
CA GLY A 83 -0.08 -1.63 18.33
C GLY A 83 0.65 -2.34 17.20
N GLY A 84 0.58 -1.82 15.98
CA GLY A 84 1.17 -2.46 14.82
C GLY A 84 0.50 -3.77 14.40
N LYS A 85 -0.67 -4.05 14.93
CA LYS A 85 -1.39 -5.30 14.68
C LYS A 85 -2.32 -5.20 13.48
N ILE A 86 -2.56 -6.33 12.85
CA ILE A 86 -3.50 -6.43 11.74
C ILE A 86 -4.93 -6.44 12.29
N LEU A 87 -5.76 -5.55 11.75
CA LEU A 87 -7.18 -5.53 12.07
C LEU A 87 -7.94 -6.54 11.20
N ASP A 88 -9.11 -6.98 11.67
CA ASP A 88 -9.91 -7.97 10.94
C ASP A 88 -10.28 -7.48 9.53
N GLU A 89 -10.59 -6.20 9.37
CA GLU A 89 -10.91 -5.64 8.06
C GLU A 89 -9.72 -5.73 7.10
N TRP A 90 -8.51 -5.64 7.64
CA TRP A 90 -7.30 -5.75 6.82
C TRP A 90 -7.04 -7.20 6.43
N THR A 91 -7.46 -8.16 7.26
CA THR A 91 -7.35 -9.58 6.93
C THR A 91 -8.12 -9.90 5.66
N SER A 92 -9.35 -9.40 5.55
CA SER A 92 -10.15 -9.58 4.33
C SER A 92 -9.49 -8.92 3.11
N LEU A 93 -8.95 -7.73 3.30
CA LEU A 93 -8.24 -7.01 2.23
C LEU A 93 -7.02 -7.80 1.76
N ILE A 94 -6.23 -8.33 2.69
CA ILE A 94 -5.02 -9.09 2.36
C ILE A 94 -5.41 -10.33 1.54
N LYS A 95 -6.42 -11.04 1.97
CA LYS A 95 -6.88 -12.22 1.25
C LYS A 95 -7.37 -11.86 -0.15
N GLU A 96 -8.17 -10.82 -0.28
CA GLU A 96 -8.65 -10.37 -1.59
C GLU A 96 -7.49 -9.99 -2.50
N THR A 97 -6.51 -9.26 -1.96
CA THR A 97 -5.33 -8.83 -2.72
C THR A 97 -4.60 -10.02 -3.32
N LEU A 98 -4.33 -11.02 -2.50
CA LEU A 98 -3.60 -12.20 -2.94
C LEU A 98 -4.41 -13.07 -3.88
N GLU A 99 -5.70 -13.23 -3.60
CA GLU A 99 -6.59 -14.04 -4.45
C GLU A 99 -6.74 -13.44 -5.85
N LYS A 100 -6.63 -12.13 -5.95
CA LYS A 100 -6.68 -11.44 -7.25
C LYS A 100 -5.33 -11.35 -7.95
N GLY A 101 -4.31 -11.99 -7.39
CA GLY A 101 -3.02 -12.12 -8.03
C GLY A 101 -2.04 -10.98 -7.80
N LEU A 102 -2.35 -10.04 -6.90
CA LEU A 102 -1.44 -8.95 -6.60
C LEU A 102 -0.40 -9.38 -5.58
N SER A 103 0.75 -8.72 -5.62
CA SER A 103 1.75 -8.83 -4.56
C SER A 103 1.45 -7.82 -3.45
N LEU A 104 2.07 -8.00 -2.31
CA LEU A 104 1.76 -7.21 -1.13
C LEU A 104 3.04 -6.71 -0.46
N VAL A 105 3.06 -5.42 -0.12
CA VAL A 105 4.08 -4.83 0.74
C VAL A 105 3.44 -4.53 2.08
N ASN A 106 3.97 -5.10 3.15
CA ASN A 106 3.45 -4.98 4.50
C ASN A 106 4.47 -4.31 5.41
N GLY A 107 4.13 -3.15 5.93
CA GLY A 107 5.00 -2.40 6.86
C GLY A 107 4.62 -2.53 8.32
N MET A 108 3.66 -3.42 8.64
CA MET A 108 3.22 -3.61 10.01
C MET A 108 4.07 -4.66 10.73
N HIS A 109 3.86 -4.78 12.05
CA HIS A 109 4.65 -5.69 12.87
C HIS A 109 4.37 -7.16 12.57
N ASP A 110 3.12 -7.50 12.24
CA ASP A 110 2.78 -8.88 11.92
C ASP A 110 3.42 -9.27 10.60
N GLN A 111 4.01 -10.45 10.57
CA GLN A 111 4.63 -10.96 9.36
C GLN A 111 3.60 -11.77 8.58
N LEU A 112 3.35 -11.34 7.36
CA LEU A 112 2.28 -11.90 6.54
C LEU A 112 2.77 -12.93 5.54
N ALA A 113 4.05 -12.92 5.18
CA ALA A 113 4.56 -13.79 4.13
C ALA A 113 4.31 -15.27 4.44
N ASP A 114 4.66 -15.71 5.65
CA ASP A 114 4.45 -17.11 6.04
C ASP A 114 2.97 -17.42 6.27
N GLN A 115 2.24 -16.47 6.85
CA GLN A 115 0.85 -16.65 7.23
C GLN A 115 -0.06 -16.84 6.02
N TYR A 116 0.23 -16.14 4.92
CA TYR A 116 -0.64 -16.09 3.75
C TYR A 116 0.00 -16.72 2.51
N LYS A 117 1.10 -17.42 2.63
CA LYS A 117 1.79 -18.00 1.47
C LYS A 117 0.92 -18.92 0.63
N ASP A 118 -0.05 -19.59 1.26
CA ASP A 118 -0.93 -20.52 0.56
C ASP A 118 -1.93 -19.81 -0.35
N LEU A 119 -2.08 -18.50 -0.23
CA LEU A 119 -2.97 -17.72 -1.08
C LEU A 119 -2.28 -17.17 -2.31
N ILE A 120 -0.97 -17.35 -2.43
CA ILE A 120 -0.23 -16.92 -3.60
C ILE A 120 -0.65 -17.76 -4.81
N GLN A 121 -0.99 -17.09 -5.91
CA GLN A 121 -1.61 -17.71 -7.08
C GLN A 121 -0.62 -18.05 -8.18
N ASN A 122 0.55 -17.39 -8.21
CA ASN A 122 1.50 -17.57 -9.31
C ASN A 122 2.93 -17.30 -8.83
N ASP A 123 3.90 -17.71 -9.65
CA ASP A 123 5.32 -17.66 -9.31
C ASP A 123 5.87 -16.23 -9.21
N ASN A 124 5.22 -15.27 -9.84
CA ASN A 124 5.67 -13.89 -9.84
C ASN A 124 5.11 -13.07 -8.69
N GLN A 125 4.21 -13.67 -7.93
CA GLN A 125 3.54 -13.01 -6.82
C GLN A 125 4.34 -13.19 -5.54
N TRP A 126 4.37 -12.15 -4.70
CA TRP A 126 5.18 -12.18 -3.49
C TRP A 126 4.54 -11.35 -2.39
N ILE A 127 4.98 -11.60 -1.14
CA ILE A 127 4.65 -10.78 0.02
C ILE A 127 5.97 -10.33 0.63
N TRP A 128 6.12 -9.02 0.80
CA TRP A 128 7.31 -8.44 1.40
C TRP A 128 6.95 -7.80 2.74
N ASP A 129 7.42 -8.40 3.83
CA ASP A 129 7.25 -7.87 5.18
C ASP A 129 8.38 -6.90 5.47
N VAL A 130 8.09 -5.61 5.37
CA VAL A 130 9.06 -4.55 5.62
C VAL A 130 8.85 -4.09 7.05
N ARG A 131 9.69 -4.53 7.95
CA ARG A 131 9.53 -4.22 9.37
C ARG A 131 9.78 -2.77 9.67
N VAL A 132 10.67 -2.15 8.91
CA VAL A 132 10.97 -0.73 8.99
C VAL A 132 10.80 -0.17 7.60
N PRO A 133 10.14 0.98 7.43
CA PRO A 133 9.92 1.53 6.08
C PRO A 133 11.23 1.96 5.45
N GLN A 134 11.91 1.03 4.82
CA GLN A 134 13.25 1.22 4.29
C GLN A 134 13.28 2.04 3.01
N PHE A 135 12.16 2.15 2.34
CA PHE A 135 12.08 2.97 1.14
C PHE A 135 11.76 4.43 1.46
N ILE A 136 11.53 4.71 2.73
CA ILE A 136 11.26 6.07 3.16
C ILE A 136 12.49 6.73 3.73
N PRO A 137 13.29 6.17 4.23
CA PRO A 137 14.36 6.73 4.86
C PRO A 137 15.61 6.99 4.32
N ASN A 138 15.17 6.71 4.00
CA ASN A 138 16.06 7.00 3.82
C ASN A 138 16.28 8.03 4.10
N ILE A 139 15.77 7.98 4.39
CA ILE A 139 15.65 9.17 4.65
C ILE A 139 16.52 9.65 5.56
N GLY A 140 16.77 8.95 5.66
CA GLY A 140 17.35 9.24 6.14
C GLY A 140 18.14 9.23 6.54
N SER A 141 18.19 8.85 6.52
CA SER A 141 18.64 8.84 6.69
C SER A 141 19.54 8.92 6.64
N GLY A 142 19.64 8.81 6.61
CA GLY A 142 19.94 8.79 6.53
C GLY A 142 20.65 8.95 6.74
N GLU A 143 20.50 8.88 6.96
CA GLU A 143 20.56 8.95 7.18
C GLU A 143 20.87 8.99 7.28
#